data_91ffe919fad04e3d62f70f8bf3c5004b
#
_entry.id   91ffe919fad04e3d62f70f8bf3c5004b
#
_cell.length_a   1.000
_cell.length_b   1.000
_cell.length_c   1.000
_cell.angle_alpha   90.00
_cell.angle_beta   90.00
_cell.angle_gamma   90.00
#
_symmetry.space_group_name_H-M   'P 1'
#
loop_
_entity.id
_entity.type
_entity.pdbx_description
1 polymer ?
#
loop_
_entity_poly.entity_id
_entity_poly.type
_entity_poly.pdbx_seq_one_letter_code
_entity_poly.pdbx_strand_id
1 'polypeptide(L)'
;MPADLQTELFRPVDKLLAEGVIGSVRLSTRPDYIDAARLELLQAHGVKTVELGVQSLDDNVLAAAERGHQATDVYKAVSLLKQYGFEIGLQLMVGMPGQSFDSVKATVEQVLRLGPSFARIYPLLVIKGTPLEHIYERGEFEPLTLEAAVEQSAYVYSKLTLAGIKVIRVGLQADEELCSEGNIVAGPFHPSFGELVQSFLLYAELTPQLQRLFCQGAGNIVITCPSKLESKLRGLKNNNLRRWQQLAGPVPVNIKAGPDAERIMISWRLDDE
;
A
#
# COMPACT_ATOMS: atom_id res chain seq x y z
N MET A 1 12.59 -18.48 -16.69
CA MET A 1 12.36 -18.40 -18.14
C MET A 1 13.74 -18.36 -18.81
N PRO A 2 14.02 -19.16 -19.87
CA PRO A 2 15.27 -19.13 -20.63
C PRO A 2 15.52 -17.76 -21.29
N ALA A 3 16.79 -17.39 -21.48
CA ALA A 3 17.16 -16.05 -21.98
C ALA A 3 16.70 -15.80 -23.43
N ASP A 4 16.74 -16.82 -24.27
CA ASP A 4 16.27 -16.80 -25.66
C ASP A 4 14.77 -16.45 -25.74
N LEU A 5 13.95 -17.08 -24.89
CA LEU A 5 12.52 -16.79 -24.80
C LEU A 5 12.26 -15.37 -24.24
N GLN A 6 13.07 -14.92 -23.27
CA GLN A 6 12.98 -13.55 -22.79
C GLN A 6 13.27 -12.54 -23.91
N THR A 7 14.34 -12.75 -24.65
CA THR A 7 14.71 -11.92 -25.81
C THR A 7 13.61 -11.90 -26.86
N GLU A 8 12.96 -13.04 -27.11
CA GLU A 8 11.84 -13.10 -28.06
C GLU A 8 10.63 -12.26 -27.60
N LEU A 9 10.31 -12.30 -26.31
CA LEU A 9 9.24 -11.48 -25.71
C LEU A 9 9.56 -9.98 -25.75
N PHE A 10 10.84 -9.59 -25.73
CA PHE A 10 11.24 -8.18 -25.83
C PHE A 10 11.21 -7.63 -27.26
N ARG A 11 11.22 -8.45 -28.33
CA ARG A 11 11.23 -7.95 -29.73
C ARG A 11 10.19 -6.89 -30.05
N PRO A 12 8.88 -7.03 -29.68
CA PRO A 12 7.92 -5.96 -29.95
C PRO A 12 8.20 -4.69 -29.13
N VAL A 13 8.77 -4.84 -27.95
CA VAL A 13 9.15 -3.74 -27.07
C VAL A 13 10.32 -2.96 -27.64
N ASP A 14 11.36 -3.67 -28.13
CA ASP A 14 12.55 -3.09 -28.77
C ASP A 14 12.17 -2.21 -29.98
N LYS A 15 11.20 -2.67 -30.78
CA LYS A 15 10.66 -1.88 -31.90
C LYS A 15 10.04 -0.57 -31.43
N LEU A 16 9.20 -0.62 -30.39
CA LEU A 16 8.55 0.58 -29.85
C LEU A 16 9.56 1.55 -29.22
N LEU A 17 10.62 1.03 -28.59
CA LEU A 17 11.73 1.84 -28.09
C LEU A 17 12.51 2.53 -29.23
N ALA A 18 12.84 1.77 -30.28
CA ALA A 18 13.56 2.31 -31.45
C ALA A 18 12.76 3.36 -32.20
N GLU A 19 11.44 3.22 -32.29
CA GLU A 19 10.52 4.17 -32.89
C GLU A 19 10.21 5.39 -31.97
N GLY A 20 10.71 5.40 -30.72
CA GLY A 20 10.45 6.47 -29.76
C GLY A 20 9.01 6.52 -29.22
N VAL A 21 8.21 5.47 -29.43
CA VAL A 21 6.83 5.36 -28.95
C VAL A 21 6.79 5.22 -27.43
N ILE A 22 7.75 4.48 -26.86
CA ILE A 22 7.94 4.35 -25.42
C ILE A 22 9.37 4.76 -25.04
N GLY A 23 9.52 5.35 -23.84
CA GLY A 23 10.83 5.83 -23.36
C GLY A 23 11.62 4.82 -22.52
N SER A 24 10.95 3.84 -21.96
CA SER A 24 11.57 2.80 -21.10
C SER A 24 10.59 1.68 -20.81
N VAL A 25 11.13 0.59 -20.27
CA VAL A 25 10.36 -0.58 -19.82
C VAL A 25 10.42 -0.68 -18.30
N ARG A 26 9.31 -1.12 -17.73
CA ARG A 26 9.21 -1.54 -16.32
C ARG A 26 8.71 -2.97 -16.26
N LEU A 27 9.29 -3.77 -15.39
CA LEU A 27 8.82 -5.11 -15.12
C LEU A 27 8.83 -5.45 -13.63
N SER A 28 8.14 -6.52 -13.27
CA SER A 28 8.12 -7.06 -11.92
C SER A 28 8.69 -8.48 -11.93
N THR A 29 9.45 -8.82 -10.88
CA THR A 29 10.03 -10.16 -10.73
C THR A 29 10.20 -10.52 -9.24
N ARG A 30 10.61 -11.76 -8.98
CA ARG A 30 10.98 -12.21 -7.64
C ARG A 30 12.45 -11.84 -7.34
N PRO A 31 12.81 -11.62 -6.06
CA PRO A 31 14.19 -11.28 -5.69
C PRO A 31 15.22 -12.33 -6.06
N ASP A 32 14.88 -13.61 -5.91
CA ASP A 32 15.76 -14.76 -6.20
C ASP A 32 16.04 -14.99 -7.70
N TYR A 33 15.39 -14.23 -8.58
CA TYR A 33 15.65 -14.23 -10.02
C TYR A 33 16.56 -13.09 -10.50
N ILE A 34 17.18 -12.35 -9.59
CA ILE A 34 18.09 -11.25 -9.92
C ILE A 34 19.54 -11.76 -9.90
N ASP A 35 20.19 -11.69 -11.05
CA ASP A 35 21.62 -11.93 -11.23
C ASP A 35 22.19 -11.01 -12.33
N ALA A 36 23.52 -10.94 -12.42
CA ALA A 36 24.21 -10.04 -13.34
C ALA A 36 23.80 -10.27 -14.81
N ALA A 37 23.78 -11.53 -15.25
CA ALA A 37 23.46 -11.87 -16.64
C ALA A 37 22.03 -11.45 -17.03
N ARG A 38 21.06 -11.63 -16.12
CA ARG A 38 19.70 -11.15 -16.33
C ARG A 38 19.60 -9.64 -16.35
N LEU A 39 20.34 -8.94 -15.49
CA LEU A 39 20.33 -7.48 -15.47
C LEU A 39 20.95 -6.89 -16.74
N GLU A 40 22.02 -7.48 -17.27
CA GLU A 40 22.60 -7.10 -18.56
C GLU A 40 21.58 -7.26 -19.70
N LEU A 41 20.87 -8.41 -19.73
CA LEU A 41 19.80 -8.64 -20.69
C LEU A 41 18.69 -7.57 -20.57
N LEU A 42 18.22 -7.29 -19.36
CA LEU A 42 17.17 -6.29 -19.12
C LEU A 42 17.60 -4.89 -19.57
N GLN A 43 18.84 -4.50 -19.30
CA GLN A 43 19.38 -3.21 -19.75
C GLN A 43 19.43 -3.13 -21.29
N ALA A 44 19.86 -4.21 -21.96
CA ALA A 44 19.92 -4.27 -23.41
C ALA A 44 18.55 -4.05 -24.08
N HIS A 45 17.46 -4.42 -23.38
CA HIS A 45 16.08 -4.23 -23.83
C HIS A 45 15.38 -3.00 -23.21
N GLY A 46 16.13 -2.01 -22.75
CA GLY A 46 15.61 -0.71 -22.30
C GLY A 46 14.81 -0.73 -21.00
N VAL A 47 14.97 -1.80 -20.18
CA VAL A 47 14.38 -1.82 -18.84
C VAL A 47 15.12 -0.84 -17.95
N LYS A 48 14.38 0.08 -17.34
CA LYS A 48 14.93 1.07 -16.38
C LYS A 48 14.41 0.85 -14.97
N THR A 49 13.24 0.25 -14.82
CA THR A 49 12.58 0.08 -13.53
C THR A 49 12.30 -1.40 -13.27
N VAL A 50 12.78 -1.91 -12.15
CA VAL A 50 12.50 -3.28 -11.69
C VAL A 50 11.73 -3.23 -10.37
N GLU A 51 10.58 -3.90 -10.33
CA GLU A 51 9.77 -4.04 -9.15
C GLU A 51 9.93 -5.44 -8.56
N LEU A 52 10.34 -5.54 -7.30
CA LEU A 52 10.56 -6.81 -6.62
C LEU A 52 9.34 -7.21 -5.78
N GLY A 53 8.86 -8.42 -5.98
CA GLY A 53 7.82 -9.04 -5.18
C GLY A 53 8.36 -9.52 -3.83
N VAL A 54 8.74 -8.59 -2.96
CA VAL A 54 9.33 -8.84 -1.64
C VAL A 54 8.33 -9.45 -0.67
N GLN A 55 7.15 -8.85 -0.58
CA GLN A 55 6.02 -9.17 0.27
C GLN A 55 6.29 -8.97 1.77
N SER A 56 7.31 -9.60 2.33
CA SER A 56 7.80 -9.48 3.70
C SER A 56 9.33 -9.59 3.74
N LEU A 57 9.95 -9.14 4.84
CA LEU A 57 11.37 -9.35 5.15
C LEU A 57 11.54 -10.17 6.46
N ASP A 58 10.50 -10.90 6.83
CA ASP A 58 10.49 -11.90 7.90
C ASP A 58 10.51 -13.29 7.27
N ASP A 59 11.61 -14.03 7.45
CA ASP A 59 11.80 -15.33 6.82
C ASP A 59 10.79 -16.38 7.28
N ASN A 60 10.27 -16.27 8.51
CA ASN A 60 9.21 -17.16 8.98
C ASN A 60 7.90 -16.93 8.21
N VAL A 61 7.57 -15.68 7.95
CA VAL A 61 6.39 -15.28 7.13
C VAL A 61 6.57 -15.72 5.69
N LEU A 62 7.76 -15.52 5.11
CA LEU A 62 8.07 -15.94 3.74
C LEU A 62 7.98 -17.47 3.58
N ALA A 63 8.47 -18.21 4.58
CA ALA A 63 8.39 -19.67 4.61
C ALA A 63 6.95 -20.16 4.78
N ALA A 64 6.17 -19.58 5.72
CA ALA A 64 4.76 -19.92 5.93
C ALA A 64 3.88 -19.64 4.70
N ALA A 65 4.25 -18.65 3.90
CA ALA A 65 3.57 -18.29 2.66
C ALA A 65 4.18 -18.97 1.42
N GLU A 66 5.10 -19.91 1.58
CA GLU A 66 5.77 -20.67 0.51
C GLU A 66 6.32 -19.77 -0.61
N ARG A 67 6.89 -18.61 -0.25
CA ARG A 67 7.37 -17.62 -1.24
C ARG A 67 8.58 -18.08 -2.04
N GLY A 68 9.35 -19.06 -1.55
CA GLY A 68 10.52 -19.65 -2.23
C GLY A 68 11.71 -18.71 -2.32
N HIS A 69 11.75 -17.61 -1.54
CA HIS A 69 12.91 -16.73 -1.37
C HIS A 69 12.99 -16.29 0.10
N GLN A 70 14.14 -15.77 0.49
CA GLN A 70 14.43 -15.26 1.85
C GLN A 70 14.72 -13.76 1.81
N ALA A 71 14.72 -13.10 2.96
CA ALA A 71 15.09 -11.69 3.10
C ALA A 71 16.51 -11.41 2.55
N THR A 72 17.43 -12.36 2.70
CA THR A 72 18.78 -12.27 2.16
C THR A 72 18.82 -12.14 0.64
N ASP A 73 17.89 -12.76 -0.10
CA ASP A 73 17.79 -12.66 -1.55
C ASP A 73 17.33 -11.25 -1.94
N VAL A 74 16.43 -10.65 -1.15
CA VAL A 74 16.01 -9.25 -1.35
C VAL A 74 17.18 -8.28 -1.19
N TYR A 75 18.01 -8.45 -0.15
CA TYR A 75 19.18 -7.59 0.05
C TYR A 75 20.17 -7.69 -1.10
N LYS A 76 20.46 -8.91 -1.55
CA LYS A 76 21.35 -9.16 -2.70
C LYS A 76 20.78 -8.53 -3.97
N ALA A 77 19.48 -8.77 -4.25
CA ALA A 77 18.81 -8.24 -5.43
C ALA A 77 18.83 -6.71 -5.46
N VAL A 78 18.46 -6.05 -4.34
CA VAL A 78 18.47 -4.58 -4.26
C VAL A 78 19.88 -4.03 -4.42
N SER A 79 20.89 -4.65 -3.80
CA SER A 79 22.29 -4.23 -3.96
C SER A 79 22.73 -4.31 -5.41
N LEU A 80 22.43 -5.40 -6.09
CA LEU A 80 22.80 -5.62 -7.48
C LEU A 80 22.07 -4.67 -8.43
N LEU A 81 20.76 -4.47 -8.23
CA LEU A 81 19.96 -3.51 -9.00
C LEU A 81 20.48 -2.06 -8.87
N LYS A 82 20.92 -1.66 -7.66
CA LYS A 82 21.57 -0.35 -7.45
C LYS A 82 22.88 -0.23 -8.20
N GLN A 83 23.73 -1.27 -8.18
CA GLN A 83 25.00 -1.29 -8.92
C GLN A 83 24.79 -1.13 -10.43
N TYR A 84 23.71 -1.70 -10.97
CA TYR A 84 23.34 -1.60 -12.37
C TYR A 84 22.52 -0.33 -12.71
N GLY A 85 22.21 0.52 -11.72
CA GLY A 85 21.52 1.80 -11.92
C GLY A 85 20.04 1.70 -12.24
N PHE A 86 19.37 0.60 -11.86
CA PHE A 86 17.92 0.47 -11.99
C PHE A 86 17.16 1.31 -10.97
N GLU A 87 16.02 1.84 -11.38
CA GLU A 87 15.00 2.32 -10.46
C GLU A 87 14.32 1.10 -9.81
N ILE A 88 14.19 1.12 -8.46
CA ILE A 88 13.74 -0.04 -7.70
C ILE A 88 12.38 0.23 -7.05
N GLY A 89 11.40 -0.62 -7.36
CA GLY A 89 10.14 -0.71 -6.65
C GLY A 89 10.08 -1.94 -5.75
N LEU A 90 9.40 -1.84 -4.60
CA LEU A 90 9.14 -2.99 -3.74
C LEU A 90 7.64 -3.20 -3.56
N GLN A 91 7.17 -4.44 -3.74
CA GLN A 91 5.83 -4.86 -3.35
C GLN A 91 5.86 -5.42 -1.94
N LEU A 92 4.97 -4.93 -1.09
CA LEU A 92 4.81 -5.36 0.30
C LEU A 92 3.39 -5.88 0.51
N MET A 93 3.24 -6.86 1.39
CA MET A 93 1.94 -7.40 1.76
C MET A 93 1.70 -7.29 3.27
N VAL A 94 0.44 -7.12 3.64
CA VAL A 94 -0.05 -7.21 5.02
C VAL A 94 -1.04 -8.36 5.14
N GLY A 95 -1.02 -9.04 6.30
CA GLY A 95 -1.92 -10.15 6.58
C GLY A 95 -1.50 -11.50 5.99
N MET A 96 -0.21 -11.72 5.75
CA MET A 96 0.31 -13.00 5.28
C MET A 96 0.25 -14.07 6.39
N PRO A 97 0.23 -15.38 6.05
CA PRO A 97 0.30 -16.46 7.03
C PRO A 97 1.46 -16.25 8.01
N GLY A 98 1.18 -16.33 9.31
CA GLY A 98 2.15 -16.13 10.38
C GLY A 98 2.63 -14.69 10.59
N GLN A 99 2.14 -13.71 9.81
CA GLN A 99 2.56 -12.32 9.91
C GLN A 99 1.85 -11.59 11.06
N SER A 100 2.59 -11.18 12.08
CA SER A 100 2.11 -10.27 13.12
C SER A 100 2.27 -8.80 12.68
N PHE A 101 1.61 -7.87 13.39
CA PHE A 101 1.83 -6.45 13.13
C PHE A 101 3.27 -6.02 13.45
N ASP A 102 3.92 -6.66 14.42
CA ASP A 102 5.33 -6.38 14.72
C ASP A 102 6.27 -6.90 13.62
N SER A 103 5.95 -8.01 12.98
CA SER A 103 6.63 -8.48 11.76
C SER A 103 6.48 -7.47 10.60
N VAL A 104 5.29 -6.88 10.42
CA VAL A 104 5.07 -5.79 9.45
C VAL A 104 5.96 -4.58 9.78
N LYS A 105 6.00 -4.15 11.04
CA LYS A 105 6.86 -3.03 11.49
C LYS A 105 8.34 -3.31 11.22
N ALA A 106 8.82 -4.49 11.59
CA ALA A 106 10.20 -4.91 11.36
C ALA A 106 10.54 -4.95 9.86
N THR A 107 9.61 -5.42 9.01
CA THR A 107 9.75 -5.39 7.55
C THR A 107 9.89 -3.94 7.05
N VAL A 108 9.04 -3.02 7.51
CA VAL A 108 9.09 -1.60 7.11
C VAL A 108 10.45 -0.97 7.46
N GLU A 109 10.98 -1.23 8.66
CA GLU A 109 12.29 -0.72 9.07
C GLU A 109 13.44 -1.19 8.17
N GLN A 110 13.35 -2.43 7.71
CA GLN A 110 14.32 -2.98 6.75
C GLN A 110 14.14 -2.36 5.37
N VAL A 111 12.90 -2.15 4.89
CA VAL A 111 12.60 -1.46 3.63
C VAL A 111 13.13 -0.02 3.63
N LEU A 112 13.00 0.69 4.74
CA LEU A 112 13.55 2.04 4.88
C LEU A 112 15.08 2.06 4.69
N ARG A 113 15.79 1.06 5.22
CA ARG A 113 17.24 0.90 5.02
C ARG A 113 17.61 0.53 3.58
N LEU A 114 16.76 -0.27 2.91
CA LEU A 114 16.94 -0.61 1.51
C LEU A 114 16.75 0.61 0.58
N GLY A 115 15.92 1.58 0.96
CA GLY A 115 15.73 2.84 0.23
C GLY A 115 15.29 2.67 -1.23
N PRO A 116 14.15 2.00 -1.50
CA PRO A 116 13.61 1.90 -2.85
C PRO A 116 13.08 3.26 -3.34
N SER A 117 12.94 3.43 -4.65
CA SER A 117 12.35 4.63 -5.26
C SER A 117 10.85 4.73 -4.99
N PHE A 118 10.18 3.58 -4.96
CA PHE A 118 8.75 3.50 -4.69
C PHE A 118 8.35 2.14 -4.09
N ALA A 119 7.12 2.09 -3.58
CA ALA A 119 6.54 0.86 -3.07
C ALA A 119 5.07 0.70 -3.47
N ARG A 120 4.58 -0.54 -3.37
CA ARG A 120 3.17 -0.90 -3.40
C ARG A 120 2.82 -1.69 -2.15
N ILE A 121 1.60 -1.52 -1.66
CA ILE A 121 1.10 -2.17 -0.45
C ILE A 121 -0.16 -2.93 -0.81
N TYR A 122 -0.18 -4.24 -0.55
CA TYR A 122 -1.32 -5.10 -0.84
C TYR A 122 -1.78 -5.84 0.41
N PRO A 123 -3.09 -5.79 0.74
CA PRO A 123 -3.64 -6.73 1.70
C PRO A 123 -3.73 -8.12 1.06
N LEU A 124 -3.46 -9.18 1.84
CA LEU A 124 -3.61 -10.55 1.37
C LEU A 124 -5.09 -10.91 1.25
N LEU A 125 -5.45 -11.53 0.12
CA LEU A 125 -6.76 -12.10 -0.12
C LEU A 125 -6.65 -13.60 -0.33
N VAL A 126 -7.66 -14.33 0.11
CA VAL A 126 -7.86 -15.74 -0.24
C VAL A 126 -8.60 -15.80 -1.56
N ILE A 127 -7.94 -16.27 -2.59
CA ILE A 127 -8.46 -16.34 -3.96
C ILE A 127 -8.74 -17.80 -4.30
N LYS A 128 -9.86 -18.04 -4.97
CA LYS A 128 -10.31 -19.35 -5.40
C LYS A 128 -9.27 -20.05 -6.28
N GLY A 129 -9.12 -21.36 -6.09
CA GLY A 129 -8.16 -22.18 -6.84
C GLY A 129 -6.71 -22.04 -6.39
N THR A 130 -6.44 -21.32 -5.29
CA THR A 130 -5.08 -21.16 -4.77
C THR A 130 -4.79 -22.12 -3.61
N PRO A 131 -3.52 -22.48 -3.34
CA PRO A 131 -3.16 -23.26 -2.15
C PRO A 131 -3.65 -22.61 -0.83
N LEU A 132 -3.70 -21.29 -0.77
CA LEU A 132 -4.17 -20.56 0.41
C LEU A 132 -5.66 -20.78 0.69
N GLU A 133 -6.49 -20.99 -0.34
CA GLU A 133 -7.89 -21.35 -0.15
C GLU A 133 -8.02 -22.65 0.65
N HIS A 134 -7.24 -23.68 0.29
CA HIS A 134 -7.28 -24.95 1.02
C HIS A 134 -6.82 -24.83 2.47
N ILE A 135 -5.84 -23.96 2.76
CA ILE A 135 -5.37 -23.69 4.13
C ILE A 135 -6.48 -22.96 4.91
N TYR A 136 -7.15 -22.01 4.26
CA TYR A 136 -8.29 -21.29 4.84
C TYR A 136 -9.49 -22.21 5.12
N GLU A 137 -9.86 -23.08 4.16
CA GLU A 137 -10.98 -24.03 4.33
C GLU A 137 -10.75 -25.03 5.48
N ARG A 138 -9.48 -25.39 5.75
CA ARG A 138 -9.13 -26.23 6.91
C ARG A 138 -9.08 -25.46 8.23
N GLY A 139 -9.33 -24.14 8.23
CA GLY A 139 -9.26 -23.30 9.43
C GLY A 139 -7.83 -23.07 9.94
N GLU A 140 -6.81 -23.32 9.13
CA GLU A 140 -5.40 -23.14 9.47
C GLU A 140 -4.89 -21.69 9.22
N PHE A 141 -5.69 -20.88 8.57
CA PHE A 141 -5.41 -19.47 8.29
C PHE A 141 -6.67 -18.64 8.43
N GLU A 142 -6.55 -17.52 9.13
CA GLU A 142 -7.61 -16.50 9.23
C GLU A 142 -7.09 -15.18 8.61
N PRO A 143 -7.72 -14.66 7.55
CA PRO A 143 -7.32 -13.40 6.95
C PRO A 143 -7.64 -12.22 7.88
N LEU A 144 -6.91 -11.12 7.73
CA LEU A 144 -7.21 -9.89 8.45
C LEU A 144 -8.63 -9.39 8.16
N THR A 145 -9.24 -8.76 9.16
CA THR A 145 -10.44 -7.95 8.90
C THR A 145 -10.08 -6.74 8.04
N LEU A 146 -11.08 -6.11 7.43
CA LEU A 146 -10.86 -4.91 6.62
C LEU A 146 -10.22 -3.78 7.44
N GLU A 147 -10.67 -3.60 8.68
CA GLU A 147 -10.17 -2.59 9.60
C GLU A 147 -8.70 -2.83 9.96
N ALA A 148 -8.33 -4.06 10.32
CA ALA A 148 -6.95 -4.41 10.66
C ALA A 148 -6.01 -4.25 9.46
N ALA A 149 -6.46 -4.64 8.27
CA ALA A 149 -5.68 -4.48 7.04
C ALA A 149 -5.49 -2.99 6.68
N VAL A 150 -6.51 -2.16 6.86
CA VAL A 150 -6.43 -0.71 6.68
C VAL A 150 -5.44 -0.10 7.66
N GLU A 151 -5.51 -0.46 8.95
CA GLU A 151 -4.58 0.03 9.98
C GLU A 151 -3.13 -0.33 9.67
N GLN A 152 -2.84 -1.60 9.38
CA GLN A 152 -1.49 -2.05 9.04
C GLN A 152 -0.97 -1.39 7.76
N SER A 153 -1.81 -1.29 6.71
CA SER A 153 -1.45 -0.62 5.47
C SER A 153 -1.20 0.88 5.67
N ALA A 154 -1.97 1.54 6.54
CA ALA A 154 -1.79 2.94 6.89
C ALA A 154 -0.45 3.16 7.60
N TYR A 155 -0.07 2.26 8.51
CA TYR A 155 1.25 2.31 9.15
C TYR A 155 2.37 2.22 8.11
N VAL A 156 2.33 1.22 7.22
CA VAL A 156 3.33 1.05 6.14
C VAL A 156 3.38 2.30 5.27
N TYR A 157 2.22 2.78 4.80
CA TYR A 157 2.09 3.98 3.97
C TYR A 157 2.73 5.20 4.63
N SER A 158 2.37 5.48 5.88
CA SER A 158 2.87 6.63 6.65
C SER A 158 4.39 6.59 6.80
N LYS A 159 4.95 5.43 7.20
CA LYS A 159 6.40 5.29 7.41
C LYS A 159 7.19 5.47 6.12
N LEU A 160 6.73 4.89 5.02
CA LEU A 160 7.40 5.02 3.73
C LEU A 160 7.33 6.45 3.18
N THR A 161 6.17 7.10 3.25
CA THR A 161 6.01 8.47 2.74
C THR A 161 6.76 9.50 3.57
N LEU A 162 6.82 9.34 4.90
CA LEU A 162 7.65 10.18 5.78
C LEU A 162 9.15 10.07 5.46
N ALA A 163 9.60 8.91 4.97
CA ALA A 163 10.97 8.71 4.52
C ALA A 163 11.22 9.12 3.05
N GLY A 164 10.23 9.72 2.38
CA GLY A 164 10.34 10.15 0.98
C GLY A 164 10.17 9.03 -0.04
N ILE A 165 9.82 7.81 0.37
CA ILE A 165 9.54 6.69 -0.54
C ILE A 165 8.12 6.81 -1.07
N LYS A 166 7.99 6.90 -2.39
CA LYS A 166 6.68 7.09 -3.04
C LYS A 166 5.85 5.80 -2.97
N VAL A 167 4.69 5.84 -2.34
CA VAL A 167 3.72 4.73 -2.42
C VAL A 167 2.81 4.97 -3.62
N ILE A 168 2.97 4.15 -4.66
CA ILE A 168 2.27 4.34 -5.94
C ILE A 168 0.96 3.56 -6.03
N ARG A 169 0.74 2.59 -5.12
CA ARG A 169 -0.51 1.82 -5.03
C ARG A 169 -0.72 1.28 -3.63
N VAL A 170 -1.96 1.33 -3.18
CA VAL A 170 -2.45 0.67 -1.97
C VAL A 170 -3.73 -0.08 -2.31
N GLY A 171 -3.76 -1.38 -2.04
CA GLY A 171 -4.86 -2.28 -2.40
C GLY A 171 -4.75 -2.83 -3.83
N LEU A 172 -5.45 -3.94 -4.06
CA LEU A 172 -5.52 -4.57 -5.37
C LEU A 172 -6.38 -3.76 -6.33
N GLN A 173 -6.12 -3.91 -7.61
CA GLN A 173 -7.00 -3.35 -8.64
C GLN A 173 -8.24 -4.23 -8.73
N ALA A 174 -9.40 -3.60 -8.63
CA ALA A 174 -10.67 -4.26 -8.86
C ALA A 174 -10.88 -4.39 -10.38
N ASP A 175 -10.30 -5.43 -10.99
CA ASP A 175 -10.59 -5.79 -12.36
C ASP A 175 -11.77 -6.78 -12.42
N GLU A 176 -12.29 -7.01 -13.62
CA GLU A 176 -13.47 -7.87 -13.81
C GLU A 176 -13.22 -9.32 -13.38
N GLU A 177 -12.00 -9.82 -13.57
CA GLU A 177 -11.61 -11.18 -13.21
C GLU A 177 -11.57 -11.35 -11.69
N LEU A 178 -10.91 -10.44 -10.97
CA LEU A 178 -10.83 -10.47 -9.51
C LEU A 178 -12.21 -10.27 -8.86
N CYS A 179 -13.04 -9.39 -9.44
CA CYS A 179 -14.36 -9.05 -8.92
C CYS A 179 -15.46 -9.99 -9.36
N SER A 180 -15.19 -10.99 -10.24
CA SER A 180 -16.18 -11.97 -10.61
C SER A 180 -16.62 -12.79 -9.39
N GLU A 181 -17.91 -13.15 -9.39
CA GLU A 181 -18.56 -13.77 -8.24
C GLU A 181 -17.84 -15.05 -7.81
N GLY A 182 -17.45 -15.10 -6.53
CA GLY A 182 -16.79 -16.24 -5.91
C GLY A 182 -15.28 -16.35 -6.13
N ASN A 183 -14.63 -15.43 -6.85
CA ASN A 183 -13.15 -15.47 -6.99
C ASN A 183 -12.42 -15.04 -5.72
N ILE A 184 -12.98 -14.11 -4.96
CA ILE A 184 -12.48 -13.75 -3.62
C ILE A 184 -13.25 -14.58 -2.59
N VAL A 185 -12.57 -15.55 -1.98
CA VAL A 185 -13.16 -16.45 -0.98
C VAL A 185 -13.21 -15.76 0.38
N ALA A 186 -12.14 -15.06 0.78
CA ALA A 186 -12.07 -14.35 2.05
C ALA A 186 -10.99 -13.25 2.02
N GLY A 187 -11.01 -12.40 3.05
CA GLY A 187 -10.01 -11.36 3.25
C GLY A 187 -10.51 -9.93 3.04
N PRO A 188 -9.65 -8.93 3.31
CA PRO A 188 -10.03 -7.52 3.40
C PRO A 188 -10.15 -6.84 2.04
N PHE A 189 -10.99 -7.37 1.15
CA PHE A 189 -11.23 -6.76 -0.15
C PHE A 189 -12.16 -5.55 -0.05
N HIS A 190 -11.75 -4.44 -0.65
CA HIS A 190 -12.60 -3.28 -0.90
C HIS A 190 -12.12 -2.57 -2.18
N PRO A 191 -13.01 -2.23 -3.13
CA PRO A 191 -12.61 -1.58 -4.40
C PRO A 191 -11.87 -0.25 -4.19
N SER A 192 -12.19 0.46 -3.12
CA SER A 192 -11.54 1.73 -2.73
C SER A 192 -10.61 1.54 -1.52
N PHE A 193 -9.91 0.41 -1.40
CA PHE A 193 -9.06 0.12 -0.23
C PHE A 193 -8.03 1.23 0.05
N GLY A 194 -7.40 1.78 -0.99
CA GLY A 194 -6.47 2.90 -0.86
C GLY A 194 -7.10 4.17 -0.28
N GLU A 195 -8.38 4.45 -0.59
CA GLU A 195 -9.11 5.58 0.00
C GLU A 195 -9.43 5.33 1.48
N LEU A 196 -9.73 4.08 1.87
CA LEU A 196 -9.93 3.73 3.28
C LEU A 196 -8.65 3.96 4.08
N VAL A 197 -7.49 3.58 3.54
CA VAL A 197 -6.18 3.83 4.17
C VAL A 197 -5.92 5.33 4.34
N GLN A 198 -6.16 6.14 3.31
CA GLN A 198 -6.01 7.60 3.40
C GLN A 198 -7.01 8.23 4.38
N SER A 199 -8.24 7.74 4.40
CA SER A 199 -9.27 8.18 5.35
C SER A 199 -8.88 7.86 6.80
N PHE A 200 -8.32 6.68 7.05
CA PHE A 200 -7.80 6.29 8.37
C PHE A 200 -6.66 7.20 8.82
N LEU A 201 -5.71 7.52 7.93
CA LEU A 201 -4.60 8.42 8.23
C LEU A 201 -5.09 9.82 8.61
N LEU A 202 -6.04 10.39 7.86
CA LEU A 202 -6.65 11.68 8.18
C LEU A 202 -7.37 11.66 9.52
N TYR A 203 -8.09 10.57 9.82
CA TYR A 203 -8.73 10.39 11.12
C TYR A 203 -7.70 10.37 12.25
N ALA A 204 -6.64 9.60 12.11
CA ALA A 204 -5.58 9.48 13.11
C ALA A 204 -4.83 10.81 13.34
N GLU A 205 -4.60 11.59 12.28
CA GLU A 205 -3.93 12.88 12.33
C GLU A 205 -4.77 13.95 13.03
N LEU A 206 -6.07 14.01 12.71
CA LEU A 206 -6.93 15.10 13.21
C LEU A 206 -7.52 14.79 14.59
N THR A 207 -7.72 13.53 14.95
CA THR A 207 -8.35 13.16 16.22
C THR A 207 -7.66 13.78 17.45
N PRO A 208 -6.33 13.76 17.60
CA PRO A 208 -5.67 14.38 18.74
C PRO A 208 -5.88 15.91 18.80
N GLN A 209 -5.98 16.57 17.65
CA GLN A 209 -6.23 18.01 17.56
C GLN A 209 -7.65 18.33 18.01
N LEU A 210 -8.64 17.58 17.53
CA LEU A 210 -10.03 17.71 17.91
C LEU A 210 -10.25 17.43 19.40
N GLN A 211 -9.62 16.39 19.94
CA GLN A 211 -9.70 16.07 21.37
C GLN A 211 -9.20 17.23 22.25
N ARG A 212 -8.12 17.91 21.87
CA ARG A 212 -7.64 19.09 22.59
C ARG A 212 -8.68 20.22 22.59
N LEU A 213 -9.33 20.46 21.45
CA LEU A 213 -10.37 21.48 21.34
C LEU A 213 -11.61 21.14 22.18
N PHE A 214 -12.02 19.87 22.22
CA PHE A 214 -13.12 19.43 23.11
C PHE A 214 -12.76 19.66 24.57
N CYS A 215 -11.53 19.38 25.01
CA CYS A 215 -11.07 19.65 26.36
C CYS A 215 -10.98 21.16 26.68
N GLN A 216 -10.86 22.01 25.66
CA GLN A 216 -10.82 23.49 25.83
C GLN A 216 -12.19 24.14 25.81
N GLY A 217 -13.30 23.39 25.77
CA GLY A 217 -14.65 23.92 25.79
C GLY A 217 -15.12 24.47 24.44
N ALA A 218 -14.65 23.93 23.33
CA ALA A 218 -15.15 24.33 22.02
C ALA A 218 -16.63 23.95 21.86
N GLY A 219 -17.48 24.91 21.56
CA GLY A 219 -18.93 24.73 21.42
C GLY A 219 -19.41 24.36 20.02
N ASN A 220 -18.58 24.60 18.99
CA ASN A 220 -18.85 24.21 17.61
C ASN A 220 -17.55 24.08 16.87
N ILE A 221 -17.36 22.99 16.13
CA ILE A 221 -16.15 22.73 15.34
C ILE A 221 -16.49 22.58 13.87
N VAL A 222 -15.75 23.30 13.02
CA VAL A 222 -15.85 23.19 11.57
C VAL A 222 -14.47 22.83 10.99
N ILE A 223 -14.40 21.68 10.32
CA ILE A 223 -13.23 21.25 9.57
C ILE A 223 -13.43 21.65 8.11
N THR A 224 -12.67 22.65 7.66
CA THR A 224 -12.68 23.10 6.26
C THR A 224 -11.56 22.39 5.50
N CYS A 225 -11.85 21.86 4.31
CA CYS A 225 -10.88 21.09 3.52
C CYS A 225 -11.02 21.35 2.03
N PRO A 226 -9.97 21.04 1.22
CA PRO A 226 -10.10 20.94 -0.21
C PRO A 226 -11.20 19.95 -0.62
N SER A 227 -11.98 20.27 -1.66
CA SER A 227 -13.12 19.43 -2.08
C SER A 227 -12.72 17.98 -2.39
N LYS A 228 -11.51 17.75 -2.90
CA LYS A 228 -10.94 16.41 -3.17
C LYS A 228 -10.67 15.57 -1.91
N LEU A 229 -10.65 16.17 -0.74
CA LEU A 229 -10.40 15.47 0.54
C LEU A 229 -11.67 15.26 1.36
N GLU A 230 -12.80 15.86 0.99
CA GLU A 230 -14.03 15.80 1.79
C GLU A 230 -14.50 14.35 2.03
N SER A 231 -14.58 13.52 0.97
CA SER A 231 -14.98 12.12 1.08
C SER A 231 -14.08 11.32 2.02
N LYS A 232 -12.75 11.55 1.91
CA LYS A 232 -11.76 10.88 2.75
C LYS A 232 -11.84 11.32 4.21
N LEU A 233 -12.05 12.61 4.45
CA LEU A 233 -12.26 13.12 5.80
C LEU A 233 -13.53 12.57 6.45
N ARG A 234 -14.63 12.53 5.72
CA ARG A 234 -15.89 11.94 6.20
C ARG A 234 -15.74 10.45 6.47
N GLY A 235 -14.90 9.77 5.72
CA GLY A 235 -14.75 8.32 5.75
C GLY A 235 -15.94 7.59 5.11
N LEU A 236 -15.79 6.28 4.92
CA LEU A 236 -16.83 5.43 4.35
C LEU A 236 -18.13 5.58 5.15
N LYS A 237 -19.23 5.91 4.46
CA LYS A 237 -20.55 6.17 5.08
C LYS A 237 -20.48 7.16 6.26
N ASN A 238 -19.65 8.20 6.18
CA ASN A 238 -19.41 9.20 7.23
C ASN A 238 -18.83 8.61 8.53
N ASN A 239 -18.07 7.53 8.48
CA ASN A 239 -17.60 6.86 9.70
C ASN A 239 -16.69 7.73 10.55
N ASN A 240 -15.75 8.49 9.95
CA ASN A 240 -14.87 9.38 10.70
C ASN A 240 -15.66 10.50 11.38
N LEU A 241 -16.58 11.13 10.64
CA LEU A 241 -17.43 12.18 11.18
C LEU A 241 -18.25 11.68 12.37
N ARG A 242 -18.86 10.48 12.25
CA ARG A 242 -19.62 9.87 13.36
C ARG A 242 -18.74 9.58 14.57
N ARG A 243 -17.53 9.06 14.37
CA ARG A 243 -16.57 8.81 15.47
C ARG A 243 -16.15 10.11 16.15
N TRP A 244 -15.85 11.17 15.39
CA TRP A 244 -15.56 12.49 15.98
C TRP A 244 -16.77 13.07 16.71
N GLN A 245 -17.98 12.93 16.17
CA GLN A 245 -19.19 13.37 16.84
C GLN A 245 -19.43 12.61 18.16
N GLN A 246 -19.14 11.31 18.20
CA GLN A 246 -19.20 10.52 19.44
C GLN A 246 -18.18 11.01 20.49
N LEU A 247 -16.95 11.33 20.05
CA LEU A 247 -15.93 11.89 20.94
C LEU A 247 -16.26 13.28 21.43
N ALA A 248 -16.92 14.09 20.62
CA ALA A 248 -17.31 15.48 20.93
C ALA A 248 -18.55 15.57 21.84
N GLY A 249 -19.34 14.48 21.96
CA GLY A 249 -20.59 14.49 22.70
C GLY A 249 -21.60 15.51 22.13
N PRO A 250 -22.03 16.53 22.90
CA PRO A 250 -23.00 17.53 22.44
C PRO A 250 -22.42 18.54 21.43
N VAL A 251 -21.09 18.67 21.36
CA VAL A 251 -20.41 19.64 20.48
C VAL A 251 -20.55 19.24 19.00
N PRO A 252 -21.17 20.10 18.15
CA PRO A 252 -21.30 19.77 16.72
C PRO A 252 -19.97 19.77 16.04
N VAL A 253 -19.68 18.69 15.26
CA VAL A 253 -18.53 18.60 14.36
C VAL A 253 -19.02 18.59 12.92
N ASN A 254 -18.60 19.56 12.15
CA ASN A 254 -19.00 19.74 10.77
C ASN A 254 -17.78 19.65 9.81
N ILE A 255 -17.97 19.07 8.64
CA ILE A 255 -16.97 19.09 7.57
C ILE A 255 -17.54 19.90 6.41
N LYS A 256 -16.78 20.89 5.93
CA LYS A 256 -17.12 21.74 4.80
C LYS A 256 -16.03 21.68 3.73
N ALA A 257 -16.41 21.40 2.50
CA ALA A 257 -15.53 21.59 1.35
C ALA A 257 -15.47 23.07 1.01
N GLY A 258 -14.26 23.62 0.90
CA GLY A 258 -14.01 24.98 0.42
C GLY A 258 -13.38 24.92 -0.96
N PRO A 259 -13.95 25.58 -1.99
CA PRO A 259 -13.36 25.58 -3.34
C PRO A 259 -11.94 26.16 -3.34
N ASP A 260 -11.67 27.14 -2.47
CA ASP A 260 -10.38 27.83 -2.35
C ASP A 260 -9.52 27.28 -1.19
N ALA A 261 -9.95 26.20 -0.53
CA ALA A 261 -9.18 25.59 0.56
C ALA A 261 -7.98 24.81 -0.01
N GLU A 262 -6.77 25.25 0.24
CA GLU A 262 -5.54 24.59 -0.16
C GLU A 262 -5.14 23.47 0.83
N ARG A 263 -5.57 23.56 2.08
CA ARG A 263 -5.24 22.66 3.18
C ARG A 263 -6.42 22.43 4.10
N ILE A 264 -6.30 21.46 5.00
CA ILE A 264 -7.26 21.23 6.07
C ILE A 264 -7.05 22.31 7.14
N MET A 265 -8.15 22.95 7.56
CA MET A 265 -8.19 23.94 8.62
C MET A 265 -9.29 23.57 9.61
N ILE A 266 -9.04 23.76 10.89
CA ILE A 266 -10.02 23.56 11.95
C ILE A 266 -10.34 24.94 12.54
N SER A 267 -11.61 25.32 12.54
CA SER A 267 -12.12 26.51 13.21
C SER A 267 -13.14 26.10 14.27
N TRP A 268 -13.20 26.86 15.39
CA TRP A 268 -14.12 26.61 16.49
C TRP A 268 -14.55 27.91 17.09
N ARG A 269 -15.66 27.87 17.88
CA ARG A 269 -16.11 28.95 18.74
C ARG A 269 -16.24 28.40 20.16
N LEU A 270 -16.09 29.25 21.17
CA LEU A 270 -16.44 28.92 22.54
C LEU A 270 -17.97 28.93 22.72
N ASP A 271 -18.46 28.15 23.66
CA ASP A 271 -19.93 28.06 23.93
C ASP A 271 -20.56 29.38 24.41
N ASP A 272 -19.75 30.36 24.82
CA ASP A 272 -20.20 31.62 25.39
C ASP A 272 -20.20 32.83 24.41
N GLU A 273 -19.95 32.56 23.11
CA GLU A 273 -20.04 33.54 22.01
C GLU A 273 -21.11 33.10 20.98
#